data_2964585c617180e91d3f598f5231009e
#
_entry.id   2964585c617180e91d3f598f5231009e
#
_cell.length_a   1.000
_cell.length_b   1.000
_cell.length_c   1.000
_cell.angle_alpha   90.00
_cell.angle_beta   90.00
_cell.angle_gamma   90.00
#
_symmetry.space_group_name_H-M   'P 1'
#
loop_
_entity.id
_entity.type
_entity.pdbx_description
1 polymer ?
#
loop_
_entity_poly.entity_id
_entity_poly.type
_entity_poly.pdbx_seq_one_letter_code
_entity_poly.pdbx_strand_id
1 'polypeptide(L)'
;MRIMVHDYGGYSFPIQLSRALSERGHDVRHVYSKSVLAPQGSLQRKQGDPESLTFKGISLSYIIDKQSYMKRRRQEIEYGRLLAEEVKAWKPDVVLSGNTPLDTQKLLMKQCHALETNFVFWIQDLYGVAVNRILRKKLPIIGSIIGSYYVNLERSLLRNSKDIILITEDFKHQMKEWKVREDNLHVIENWAPLEDLPIRTKQNDWAKKHKLDQSKCIVYSGTLGMKHNPSLLLDLSVRFKEQKDVKVVVVSEGAGADWLKKKKLEMGLDNLLILGFQPFDQVANVLGTADLLVAVLEPDAGSFSVPSKVLTYHCSGKPMLLSVPGTNLAAKIVKRQGSGKVVEPFETEEFVNQAEHLIRDDIALKKMGRNARAYAEEAFDIKRITDKFESVFG
;
A
#
# COMPACT_ATOMS: atom_id res chain seq x y z
N MET A 1 27.34 6.93 -3.44
CA MET A 1 26.57 6.95 -4.71
C MET A 1 25.49 8.02 -4.67
N ARG A 2 25.10 8.51 -5.83
CA ARG A 2 23.92 9.37 -6.01
C ARG A 2 22.72 8.49 -6.33
N ILE A 3 21.76 8.40 -5.43
CA ILE A 3 20.62 7.48 -5.55
C ILE A 3 19.31 8.28 -5.66
N MET A 4 18.60 8.12 -6.77
CA MET A 4 17.25 8.64 -6.89
C MET A 4 16.25 7.57 -6.50
N VAL A 5 15.49 7.80 -5.43
CA VAL A 5 14.35 6.96 -5.06
C VAL A 5 13.08 7.65 -5.56
N HIS A 6 12.48 7.09 -6.59
CA HIS A 6 11.24 7.59 -7.17
C HIS A 6 10.06 6.74 -6.70
N ASP A 7 9.13 7.37 -6.01
CA ASP A 7 7.85 6.79 -5.61
C ASP A 7 6.71 7.73 -6.02
N TYR A 8 5.94 7.32 -7.03
CA TYR A 8 4.91 8.16 -7.64
C TYR A 8 3.87 8.69 -6.63
N GLY A 9 3.53 7.88 -5.61
CA GLY A 9 2.55 8.23 -4.58
C GLY A 9 3.08 9.04 -3.42
N GLY A 10 4.39 9.02 -3.15
CA GLY A 10 4.99 9.61 -1.96
C GLY A 10 4.66 8.87 -0.67
N TYR A 11 4.70 7.54 -0.69
CA TYR A 11 4.37 6.70 0.46
C TYR A 11 5.48 6.70 1.53
N SER A 12 5.10 6.39 2.76
CA SER A 12 5.99 6.50 3.93
C SER A 12 7.18 5.53 3.88
N PHE A 13 7.02 4.30 3.40
CA PHE A 13 8.10 3.30 3.41
C PHE A 13 9.23 3.59 2.42
N PRO A 14 9.01 4.06 1.17
CA PRO A 14 10.10 4.50 0.30
C PRO A 14 10.81 5.75 0.83
N ILE A 15 10.09 6.63 1.55
CA ILE A 15 10.68 7.80 2.21
C ILE A 15 11.63 7.34 3.33
N GLN A 16 11.23 6.35 4.14
CA GLN A 16 12.08 5.78 5.19
C GLN A 16 13.36 5.16 4.58
N LEU A 17 13.24 4.43 3.46
CA LEU A 17 14.40 3.91 2.74
C LEU A 17 15.35 5.04 2.29
N SER A 18 14.79 6.14 1.75
CA SER A 18 15.59 7.28 1.32
C SER A 18 16.37 7.91 2.48
N ARG A 19 15.77 7.98 3.67
CA ARG A 19 16.46 8.44 4.89
C ARG A 19 17.59 7.50 5.28
N ALA A 20 17.30 6.21 5.36
CA ALA A 20 18.28 5.21 5.75
C ALA A 20 19.47 5.12 4.80
N LEU A 21 19.25 5.23 3.50
CA LEU A 21 20.33 5.32 2.50
C LEU A 21 21.18 6.58 2.69
N SER A 22 20.56 7.72 2.96
CA SER A 22 21.29 8.97 3.20
C SER A 22 22.09 8.92 4.51
N GLU A 23 21.57 8.33 5.57
CA GLU A 23 22.28 8.10 6.84
C GLU A 23 23.53 7.21 6.67
N ARG A 24 23.56 6.39 5.60
CA ARG A 24 24.72 5.57 5.21
C ARG A 24 25.72 6.31 4.30
N GLY A 25 25.53 7.59 4.09
CA GLY A 25 26.47 8.44 3.35
C GLY A 25 26.20 8.51 1.84
N HIS A 26 25.06 8.04 1.36
CA HIS A 26 24.65 8.26 -0.03
C HIS A 26 24.08 9.66 -0.22
N ASP A 27 24.26 10.25 -1.42
CA ASP A 27 23.54 11.45 -1.85
C ASP A 27 22.18 11.01 -2.41
N VAL A 28 21.12 11.29 -1.68
CA VAL A 28 19.80 10.72 -1.97
C VAL A 28 18.81 11.80 -2.37
N ARG A 29 18.14 11.60 -3.50
CA ARG A 29 17.01 12.41 -3.92
C ARG A 29 15.75 11.59 -3.97
N HIS A 30 14.81 11.88 -3.05
CA HIS A 30 13.48 11.29 -3.06
C HIS A 30 12.56 12.10 -3.97
N VAL A 31 12.05 11.47 -5.05
CA VAL A 31 11.21 12.14 -6.06
C VAL A 31 9.79 11.57 -6.03
N TYR A 32 8.78 12.44 -6.05
CA TYR A 32 7.38 12.07 -5.98
C TYR A 32 6.47 13.01 -6.77
N SER A 33 5.22 12.60 -7.02
CA SER A 33 4.23 13.47 -7.66
C SER A 33 3.43 14.28 -6.63
N LYS A 34 3.41 15.61 -6.77
CA LYS A 34 2.50 16.49 -6.04
C LYS A 34 1.08 16.50 -6.62
N SER A 35 0.89 15.97 -7.81
CA SER A 35 -0.39 16.01 -8.54
C SER A 35 -1.21 14.72 -8.38
N VAL A 36 -0.76 13.78 -7.52
CA VAL A 36 -1.48 12.54 -7.20
C VAL A 36 -2.06 12.63 -5.80
N LEU A 37 -3.36 12.37 -5.67
CA LEU A 37 -4.00 12.18 -4.36
C LEU A 37 -3.70 10.77 -3.85
N ALA A 38 -2.84 10.67 -2.84
CA ALA A 38 -2.45 9.43 -2.16
C ALA A 38 -2.22 9.70 -0.66
N PRO A 39 -2.28 8.68 0.20
CA PRO A 39 -1.88 8.80 1.60
C PRO A 39 -0.34 8.93 1.67
N GLN A 40 0.12 10.18 1.63
CA GLN A 40 1.55 10.51 1.60
C GLN A 40 2.19 10.41 2.99
N GLY A 41 3.47 10.05 3.03
CA GLY A 41 4.29 10.14 4.21
C GLY A 41 4.86 11.55 4.43
N SER A 42 5.85 11.69 5.33
CA SER A 42 6.52 12.97 5.61
C SER A 42 7.53 13.31 4.50
N LEU A 43 7.08 14.06 3.50
CA LEU A 43 7.84 14.46 2.30
C LEU A 43 8.66 15.76 2.51
N GLN A 44 9.07 16.00 3.74
CA GLN A 44 9.92 17.13 4.13
C GLN A 44 11.08 16.63 4.98
N ARG A 45 12.17 17.38 5.01
CA ARG A 45 13.27 17.08 5.91
C ARG A 45 12.79 17.19 7.37
N LYS A 46 13.17 16.21 8.17
CA LYS A 46 12.99 16.19 9.62
C LYS A 46 14.29 16.69 10.28
N GLN A 47 14.19 17.13 11.52
CA GLN A 47 15.38 17.42 12.33
C GLN A 47 16.20 16.12 12.47
N GLY A 48 17.49 16.19 12.14
CA GLY A 48 18.39 15.03 12.13
C GLY A 48 18.56 14.34 10.77
N ASP A 49 17.74 14.66 9.75
CA ASP A 49 17.98 14.14 8.40
C ASP A 49 19.34 14.66 7.86
N PRO A 50 20.17 13.81 7.26
CA PRO A 50 21.43 14.23 6.63
C PRO A 50 21.23 15.31 5.55
N GLU A 51 22.22 16.19 5.36
CA GLU A 51 22.18 17.21 4.31
C GLU A 51 22.12 16.62 2.90
N SER A 52 22.68 15.41 2.73
CA SER A 52 22.65 14.63 1.49
C SER A 52 21.26 14.11 1.11
N LEU A 53 20.23 14.26 1.96
CA LEU A 53 18.85 13.92 1.64
C LEU A 53 18.08 15.12 1.10
N THR A 54 17.56 15.00 -0.11
CA THR A 54 16.70 16.01 -0.73
C THR A 54 15.37 15.43 -1.17
N PHE A 55 14.30 16.25 -1.11
CA PHE A 55 12.96 15.90 -1.58
C PHE A 55 12.59 16.75 -2.79
N LYS A 56 12.15 16.10 -3.86
CA LYS A 56 11.72 16.77 -5.09
C LYS A 56 10.31 16.35 -5.46
N GLY A 57 9.36 17.22 -5.20
CA GLY A 57 7.99 17.03 -5.68
C GLY A 57 7.84 17.60 -7.09
N ILE A 58 7.38 16.76 -8.03
CA ILE A 58 7.06 17.18 -9.40
C ILE A 58 5.56 17.51 -9.46
N SER A 59 5.23 18.71 -9.92
CA SER A 59 3.85 19.20 -10.07
C SER A 59 3.48 19.31 -11.53
N LEU A 60 2.27 18.86 -11.86
CA LEU A 60 1.55 19.28 -13.05
C LEU A 60 0.68 20.50 -12.71
N SER A 61 0.20 21.22 -13.70
CA SER A 61 -0.73 22.36 -13.49
C SER A 61 -2.12 21.94 -12.98
N TYR A 62 -2.35 20.64 -12.80
CA TYR A 62 -3.63 20.03 -12.39
C TYR A 62 -3.41 18.77 -11.55
N ILE A 63 -4.45 18.35 -10.84
CA ILE A 63 -4.51 17.04 -10.16
C ILE A 63 -4.78 15.95 -11.20
N ILE A 64 -4.11 14.80 -11.06
CA ILE A 64 -4.25 13.68 -11.98
C ILE A 64 -5.64 13.06 -11.85
N ASP A 65 -6.33 12.99 -12.98
CA ASP A 65 -7.70 12.47 -13.07
C ASP A 65 -7.69 10.93 -13.02
N LYS A 66 -8.24 10.38 -11.93
CA LYS A 66 -8.36 8.93 -11.76
C LYS A 66 -9.60 8.31 -12.46
N GLN A 67 -10.53 9.13 -12.95
CA GLN A 67 -11.78 8.66 -13.54
C GLN A 67 -11.69 8.49 -15.07
N SER A 68 -11.01 9.41 -15.76
CA SER A 68 -10.84 9.37 -17.21
C SER A 68 -9.53 8.71 -17.62
N TYR A 69 -9.61 7.50 -18.17
CA TYR A 69 -8.43 6.73 -18.60
C TYR A 69 -7.53 7.46 -19.60
N MET A 70 -8.11 8.06 -20.66
CA MET A 70 -7.35 8.78 -21.69
C MET A 70 -6.66 10.05 -21.15
N LYS A 71 -7.38 10.82 -20.33
CA LYS A 71 -6.87 12.02 -19.70
C LYS A 71 -5.74 11.67 -18.72
N ARG A 72 -5.99 10.69 -17.86
CA ARG A 72 -5.01 10.17 -16.90
C ARG A 72 -3.72 9.73 -17.62
N ARG A 73 -3.82 8.95 -18.69
CA ARG A 73 -2.64 8.49 -19.45
C ARG A 73 -1.82 9.65 -20.00
N ARG A 74 -2.46 10.69 -20.56
CA ARG A 74 -1.75 11.89 -21.05
C ARG A 74 -1.01 12.59 -19.90
N GLN A 75 -1.64 12.73 -18.76
CA GLN A 75 -1.09 13.34 -17.56
C GLN A 75 0.09 12.54 -17.00
N GLU A 76 -0.01 11.22 -16.97
CA GLU A 76 1.07 10.33 -16.55
C GLU A 76 2.29 10.38 -17.50
N ILE A 77 2.06 10.53 -18.81
CA ILE A 77 3.12 10.74 -19.81
C ILE A 77 3.79 12.11 -19.62
N GLU A 78 3.02 13.16 -19.38
CA GLU A 78 3.55 14.51 -19.10
C GLU A 78 4.42 14.48 -17.83
N TYR A 79 3.92 13.88 -16.75
CA TYR A 79 4.72 13.67 -15.55
C TYR A 79 6.01 12.90 -15.83
N GLY A 80 5.95 11.84 -16.64
CA GLY A 80 7.11 11.05 -17.02
C GLY A 80 8.19 11.84 -17.77
N ARG A 81 7.81 12.83 -18.58
CA ARG A 81 8.77 13.73 -19.24
C ARG A 81 9.47 14.63 -18.22
N LEU A 82 8.73 15.22 -17.29
CA LEU A 82 9.31 16.05 -16.23
C LEU A 82 10.24 15.23 -15.32
N LEU A 83 9.88 13.99 -15.01
CA LEU A 83 10.73 13.09 -14.25
C LEU A 83 12.02 12.73 -15.01
N ALA A 84 11.94 12.49 -16.32
CA ALA A 84 13.11 12.24 -17.16
C ALA A 84 14.06 13.45 -17.20
N GLU A 85 13.52 14.68 -17.27
CA GLU A 85 14.34 15.90 -17.17
C GLU A 85 15.01 16.04 -15.79
N GLU A 86 14.34 15.64 -14.70
CA GLU A 86 14.94 15.64 -13.36
C GLU A 86 16.12 14.66 -13.27
N VAL A 87 15.98 13.45 -13.85
CA VAL A 87 17.09 12.47 -13.95
C VAL A 87 18.24 13.05 -14.75
N LYS A 88 17.96 13.68 -15.91
CA LYS A 88 18.97 14.31 -16.76
C LYS A 88 19.72 15.43 -16.03
N ALA A 89 19.01 16.24 -15.27
CA ALA A 89 19.59 17.37 -14.53
C ALA A 89 20.44 16.91 -13.34
N TRP A 90 19.95 15.89 -12.60
CA TRP A 90 20.60 15.45 -11.37
C TRP A 90 21.67 14.36 -11.61
N LYS A 91 21.60 13.60 -12.70
CA LYS A 91 22.56 12.55 -13.10
C LYS A 91 22.83 11.54 -11.96
N PRO A 92 21.84 10.77 -11.52
CA PRO A 92 22.02 9.74 -10.51
C PRO A 92 22.86 8.56 -11.02
N ASP A 93 23.57 7.88 -10.13
CA ASP A 93 24.22 6.59 -10.43
C ASP A 93 23.16 5.48 -10.51
N VAL A 94 22.16 5.55 -9.63
CA VAL A 94 21.06 4.58 -9.51
C VAL A 94 19.71 5.29 -9.45
N VAL A 95 18.74 4.77 -10.20
CA VAL A 95 17.32 5.15 -10.07
C VAL A 95 16.52 3.93 -9.65
N LEU A 96 16.04 3.95 -8.41
CA LEU A 96 15.06 2.98 -7.89
C LEU A 96 13.66 3.55 -8.12
N SER A 97 12.82 2.89 -8.92
CA SER A 97 11.48 3.40 -9.22
C SER A 97 10.37 2.40 -8.91
N GLY A 98 9.49 2.78 -8.00
CA GLY A 98 8.33 2.00 -7.54
C GLY A 98 7.00 2.73 -7.70
N ASN A 99 5.88 1.99 -7.59
CA ASN A 99 4.51 2.51 -7.63
C ASN A 99 4.17 3.42 -8.83
N THR A 100 4.83 3.22 -9.95
CA THR A 100 4.84 4.16 -11.07
C THR A 100 4.05 3.61 -12.27
N PRO A 101 3.21 4.44 -12.94
CA PRO A 101 2.52 4.04 -14.17
C PRO A 101 3.49 3.61 -15.27
N LEU A 102 3.14 2.58 -16.04
CA LEU A 102 4.05 1.97 -17.03
C LEU A 102 4.50 2.91 -18.14
N ASP A 103 3.63 3.82 -18.62
CA ASP A 103 4.02 4.83 -19.60
C ASP A 103 5.08 5.80 -19.03
N THR A 104 4.98 6.16 -17.74
CA THR A 104 5.99 6.94 -17.00
C THR A 104 7.30 6.15 -16.85
N GLN A 105 7.23 4.88 -16.42
CA GLN A 105 8.38 3.99 -16.28
C GLN A 105 9.15 3.85 -17.60
N LYS A 106 8.43 3.75 -18.73
CA LYS A 106 9.05 3.71 -20.06
C LYS A 106 9.92 4.93 -20.36
N LEU A 107 9.42 6.12 -20.06
CA LEU A 107 10.16 7.36 -20.28
C LEU A 107 11.36 7.47 -19.33
N LEU A 108 11.16 7.11 -18.07
CA LEU A 108 12.20 7.10 -17.04
C LEU A 108 13.34 6.13 -17.42
N MET A 109 13.02 4.88 -17.72
CA MET A 109 14.00 3.88 -18.13
C MET A 109 14.76 4.28 -19.39
N LYS A 110 14.07 4.86 -20.40
CA LYS A 110 14.72 5.38 -21.60
C LYS A 110 15.76 6.46 -21.26
N GLN A 111 15.44 7.35 -20.33
CA GLN A 111 16.37 8.41 -19.91
C GLN A 111 17.55 7.82 -19.11
N CYS A 112 17.30 6.84 -18.23
CA CYS A 112 18.37 6.17 -17.50
C CYS A 112 19.34 5.46 -18.44
N HIS A 113 18.83 4.72 -19.44
CA HIS A 113 19.68 4.08 -20.46
C HIS A 113 20.52 5.10 -21.27
N ALA A 114 19.94 6.24 -21.61
CA ALA A 114 20.66 7.29 -22.34
C ALA A 114 21.81 7.94 -21.53
N LEU A 115 21.78 7.82 -20.21
CA LEU A 115 22.79 8.33 -19.28
C LEU A 115 23.66 7.22 -18.65
N GLU A 116 23.47 5.98 -19.08
CA GLU A 116 24.12 4.79 -18.48
C GLU A 116 23.87 4.65 -16.96
N THR A 117 22.77 5.25 -16.48
CA THR A 117 22.31 5.16 -15.09
C THR A 117 21.73 3.78 -14.82
N ASN A 118 22.08 3.16 -13.68
CA ASN A 118 21.48 1.91 -13.26
C ASN A 118 19.99 2.10 -12.92
N PHE A 119 19.10 1.47 -13.72
CA PHE A 119 17.66 1.52 -13.49
C PHE A 119 17.19 0.24 -12.79
N VAL A 120 16.70 0.39 -11.55
CA VAL A 120 16.13 -0.69 -10.73
C VAL A 120 14.62 -0.56 -10.72
N PHE A 121 13.93 -1.55 -11.31
CA PHE A 121 12.47 -1.58 -11.33
C PHE A 121 11.93 -2.25 -10.05
N TRP A 122 11.33 -1.46 -9.17
CA TRP A 122 10.70 -1.95 -7.95
C TRP A 122 9.21 -2.20 -8.18
N ILE A 123 8.84 -3.47 -8.40
CA ILE A 123 7.45 -3.87 -8.69
C ILE A 123 6.65 -3.94 -7.39
N GLN A 124 5.57 -3.16 -7.34
CA GLN A 124 4.61 -3.17 -6.23
C GLN A 124 3.34 -3.97 -6.59
N ASP A 125 2.88 -3.84 -7.81
CA ASP A 125 1.75 -4.56 -8.40
C ASP A 125 2.09 -4.96 -9.83
N LEU A 126 1.51 -6.06 -10.32
CA LEU A 126 1.57 -6.42 -11.74
C LEU A 126 0.54 -5.58 -12.51
N TYR A 127 0.93 -4.34 -12.78
CA TYR A 127 0.04 -3.29 -13.30
C TYR A 127 -0.57 -3.64 -14.66
N GLY A 128 0.22 -4.17 -15.59
CA GLY A 128 -0.27 -4.58 -16.92
C GLY A 128 -1.28 -5.71 -16.84
N VAL A 129 -1.05 -6.68 -15.93
CA VAL A 129 -2.00 -7.78 -15.66
C VAL A 129 -3.31 -7.23 -15.11
N ALA A 130 -3.23 -6.33 -14.12
CA ALA A 130 -4.41 -5.69 -13.51
C ALA A 130 -5.23 -4.90 -14.54
N VAL A 131 -4.57 -4.05 -15.35
CA VAL A 131 -5.21 -3.27 -16.41
C VAL A 131 -5.87 -4.17 -17.44
N ASN A 132 -5.17 -5.21 -17.92
CA ASN A 132 -5.72 -6.16 -18.88
C ASN A 132 -6.99 -6.84 -18.35
N ARG A 133 -6.96 -7.32 -17.10
CA ARG A 133 -8.10 -7.99 -16.47
C ARG A 133 -9.32 -7.07 -16.35
N ILE A 134 -9.11 -5.84 -15.86
CA ILE A 134 -10.18 -4.85 -15.67
C ILE A 134 -10.78 -4.42 -17.03
N LEU A 135 -9.94 -4.09 -18.00
CA LEU A 135 -10.42 -3.59 -19.30
C LEU A 135 -11.12 -4.66 -20.12
N ARG A 136 -10.65 -5.90 -20.11
CA ARG A 136 -11.34 -7.02 -20.77
C ARG A 136 -12.74 -7.27 -20.20
N LYS A 137 -12.91 -7.09 -18.88
CA LYS A 137 -14.22 -7.25 -18.22
C LYS A 137 -15.20 -6.14 -18.61
N LYS A 138 -14.70 -4.89 -18.80
CA LYS A 138 -15.53 -3.73 -19.15
C LYS A 138 -15.79 -3.56 -20.64
N LEU A 139 -14.81 -3.84 -21.49
CA LEU A 139 -14.82 -3.61 -22.93
C LEU A 139 -14.11 -4.80 -23.61
N PRO A 140 -14.81 -5.94 -23.90
CA PRO A 140 -14.14 -7.19 -24.24
C PRO A 140 -13.15 -7.10 -25.42
N ILE A 141 -13.47 -6.38 -26.51
CA ILE A 141 -12.61 -6.28 -27.70
C ILE A 141 -11.55 -5.20 -27.52
N ILE A 142 -11.96 -3.94 -27.35
CA ILE A 142 -11.05 -2.78 -27.21
C ILE A 142 -10.20 -2.91 -25.95
N GLY A 143 -10.82 -3.34 -24.85
CA GLY A 143 -10.12 -3.56 -23.58
C GLY A 143 -9.07 -4.67 -23.66
N SER A 144 -9.29 -5.69 -24.49
CA SER A 144 -8.29 -6.74 -24.74
C SER A 144 -7.06 -6.19 -25.49
N ILE A 145 -7.25 -5.32 -26.46
CA ILE A 145 -6.15 -4.68 -27.22
C ILE A 145 -5.33 -3.78 -26.31
N ILE A 146 -5.98 -2.89 -25.56
CA ILE A 146 -5.32 -1.97 -24.64
C ILE A 146 -4.64 -2.75 -23.49
N GLY A 147 -5.31 -3.75 -22.94
CA GLY A 147 -4.77 -4.59 -21.89
C GLY A 147 -3.52 -5.35 -22.35
N SER A 148 -3.55 -5.93 -23.54
CA SER A 148 -2.39 -6.61 -24.14
C SER A 148 -1.22 -5.64 -24.40
N TYR A 149 -1.50 -4.39 -24.76
CA TYR A 149 -0.46 -3.36 -24.86
C TYR A 149 0.25 -3.16 -23.53
N TYR A 150 -0.49 -3.01 -22.41
CA TYR A 150 0.12 -2.81 -21.10
C TYR A 150 0.87 -4.04 -20.57
N VAL A 151 0.35 -5.24 -20.80
CA VAL A 151 1.09 -6.48 -20.48
C VAL A 151 2.40 -6.56 -21.26
N ASN A 152 2.37 -6.26 -22.57
CA ASN A 152 3.58 -6.26 -23.39
C ASN A 152 4.56 -5.14 -23.00
N LEU A 153 4.05 -3.97 -22.61
CA LEU A 153 4.87 -2.87 -22.13
C LEU A 153 5.57 -3.25 -20.82
N GLU A 154 4.83 -3.77 -19.82
CA GLU A 154 5.39 -4.20 -18.54
C GLU A 154 6.45 -5.29 -18.74
N ARG A 155 6.13 -6.32 -19.55
CA ARG A 155 7.08 -7.38 -19.90
C ARG A 155 8.34 -6.83 -20.56
N SER A 156 8.20 -5.85 -21.48
CA SER A 156 9.35 -5.22 -22.14
C SER A 156 10.21 -4.43 -21.14
N LEU A 157 9.59 -3.65 -20.25
CA LEU A 157 10.30 -2.89 -19.23
C LEU A 157 11.10 -3.82 -18.31
N LEU A 158 10.48 -4.90 -17.84
CA LEU A 158 11.13 -5.87 -16.96
C LEU A 158 12.32 -6.57 -17.64
N ARG A 159 12.17 -6.98 -18.90
CA ARG A 159 13.28 -7.61 -19.64
C ARG A 159 14.46 -6.69 -19.89
N ASN A 160 14.23 -5.38 -19.92
CA ASN A 160 15.25 -4.37 -20.18
C ASN A 160 15.74 -3.65 -18.92
N SER A 161 15.22 -4.01 -17.73
CA SER A 161 15.74 -3.53 -16.46
C SER A 161 17.00 -4.31 -16.09
N LYS A 162 18.00 -3.63 -15.52
CA LYS A 162 19.23 -4.27 -15.04
C LYS A 162 18.90 -5.15 -13.82
N ASP A 163 18.19 -4.56 -12.86
CA ASP A 163 17.74 -5.23 -11.65
C ASP A 163 16.25 -5.00 -11.42
N ILE A 164 15.58 -5.98 -10.80
CA ILE A 164 14.15 -5.97 -10.53
C ILE A 164 13.93 -6.40 -9.09
N ILE A 165 13.23 -5.57 -8.32
CA ILE A 165 12.83 -5.90 -6.96
C ILE A 165 11.37 -6.30 -6.96
N LEU A 166 11.07 -7.51 -6.52
CA LEU A 166 9.75 -8.08 -6.32
C LEU A 166 9.37 -8.00 -4.84
N ILE A 167 8.13 -7.68 -4.54
CA ILE A 167 7.64 -7.63 -3.14
C ILE A 167 7.15 -8.97 -2.60
N THR A 168 7.13 -10.00 -3.43
CA THR A 168 6.73 -11.36 -3.05
C THR A 168 7.34 -12.38 -4.00
N GLU A 169 7.66 -13.55 -3.47
CA GLU A 169 8.07 -14.73 -4.26
C GLU A 169 7.01 -15.14 -5.29
N ASP A 170 5.73 -14.90 -4.99
CA ASP A 170 4.62 -15.27 -5.87
C ASP A 170 4.72 -14.61 -7.26
N PHE A 171 5.38 -13.46 -7.37
CA PHE A 171 5.59 -12.79 -8.67
C PHE A 171 6.62 -13.49 -9.56
N LYS A 172 7.50 -14.33 -9.00
CA LYS A 172 8.50 -15.07 -9.79
C LYS A 172 7.88 -15.95 -10.86
N HIS A 173 6.70 -16.54 -10.59
CA HIS A 173 5.99 -17.33 -11.58
C HIS A 173 5.69 -16.50 -12.85
N GLN A 174 5.17 -15.28 -12.69
CA GLN A 174 4.89 -14.38 -13.81
C GLN A 174 6.18 -13.93 -14.51
N MET A 175 7.25 -13.70 -13.77
CA MET A 175 8.57 -13.35 -14.35
C MET A 175 9.09 -14.47 -15.24
N LYS A 176 8.96 -15.72 -14.81
CA LYS A 176 9.35 -16.91 -15.59
C LYS A 176 8.51 -17.03 -16.87
N GLU A 177 7.19 -16.90 -16.80
CA GLU A 177 6.32 -16.89 -17.99
C GLU A 177 6.70 -15.78 -18.97
N TRP A 178 7.09 -14.63 -18.47
CA TRP A 178 7.53 -13.50 -19.27
C TRP A 178 8.99 -13.60 -19.72
N LYS A 179 9.70 -14.70 -19.40
CA LYS A 179 11.11 -14.92 -19.74
C LYS A 179 12.01 -13.78 -19.28
N VAL A 180 11.77 -13.24 -18.09
CA VAL A 180 12.66 -12.30 -17.40
C VAL A 180 13.84 -13.11 -16.83
N ARG A 181 15.04 -12.57 -16.86
CA ARG A 181 16.25 -13.24 -16.35
C ARG A 181 16.17 -13.41 -14.84
N GLU A 182 16.41 -14.61 -14.35
CA GLU A 182 16.36 -14.91 -12.89
C GLU A 182 17.46 -14.19 -12.11
N ASP A 183 18.64 -14.03 -12.69
CA ASP A 183 19.80 -13.37 -12.07
C ASP A 183 19.53 -11.92 -11.69
N ASN A 184 18.53 -11.30 -12.32
CA ASN A 184 18.15 -9.90 -12.09
C ASN A 184 17.01 -9.76 -11.09
N LEU A 185 16.52 -10.89 -10.52
CA LEU A 185 15.34 -10.88 -9.64
C LEU A 185 15.75 -10.92 -8.17
N HIS A 186 15.39 -9.89 -7.45
CA HIS A 186 15.59 -9.78 -6.02
C HIS A 186 14.22 -9.74 -5.32
N VAL A 187 14.04 -10.46 -4.22
CA VAL A 187 12.79 -10.41 -3.46
C VAL A 187 13.03 -9.65 -2.16
N ILE A 188 12.40 -8.48 -2.07
CA ILE A 188 12.42 -7.64 -0.87
C ILE A 188 10.96 -7.29 -0.56
N GLU A 189 10.40 -7.96 0.45
CA GLU A 189 9.03 -7.71 0.87
C GLU A 189 8.87 -6.27 1.37
N ASN A 190 7.69 -5.68 1.15
CA ASN A 190 7.37 -4.36 1.66
C ASN A 190 7.27 -4.37 3.19
N TRP A 191 7.45 -3.20 3.77
CA TRP A 191 7.38 -2.94 5.21
C TRP A 191 6.52 -1.71 5.51
N ALA A 192 6.31 -1.44 6.78
CA ALA A 192 5.78 -0.17 7.24
C ALA A 192 6.80 0.51 8.16
N PRO A 193 6.86 1.86 8.19
CA PRO A 193 7.82 2.59 9.02
C PRO A 193 7.47 2.44 10.50
N LEU A 194 8.09 1.46 11.14
CA LEU A 194 7.80 1.03 12.51
C LEU A 194 7.97 2.17 13.53
N GLU A 195 8.96 3.02 13.33
CA GLU A 195 9.25 4.17 14.19
C GLU A 195 8.16 5.24 14.14
N ASP A 196 7.57 5.45 12.96
CA ASP A 196 6.47 6.40 12.76
C ASP A 196 5.11 5.82 13.25
N LEU A 197 5.07 4.52 13.58
CA LEU A 197 3.88 3.79 14.00
C LEU A 197 4.06 3.14 15.39
N PRO A 198 4.26 3.96 16.45
CA PRO A 198 4.40 3.45 17.80
C PRO A 198 3.09 2.80 18.28
N ILE A 199 3.22 1.83 19.19
CA ILE A 199 2.05 1.26 19.87
C ILE A 199 1.32 2.38 20.63
N ARG A 200 0.02 2.48 20.41
CA ARG A 200 -0.88 3.38 21.12
C ARG A 200 -1.96 2.59 21.85
N THR A 201 -2.29 3.08 23.05
CA THR A 201 -3.42 2.54 23.81
C THR A 201 -4.73 3.04 23.22
N LYS A 202 -5.82 2.38 23.57
CA LYS A 202 -7.17 2.82 23.23
C LYS A 202 -7.52 4.17 23.89
N GLN A 203 -6.95 4.45 25.06
CA GLN A 203 -7.15 5.69 25.81
C GLN A 203 -6.30 6.83 25.25
N ASN A 204 -6.40 7.10 23.93
CA ASN A 204 -5.72 8.19 23.26
C ASN A 204 -6.70 9.34 22.93
N ASP A 205 -6.17 10.51 22.61
CA ASP A 205 -6.96 11.71 22.39
C ASP A 205 -7.87 11.62 21.15
N TRP A 206 -7.42 10.89 20.12
CA TRP A 206 -8.26 10.65 18.93
C TRP A 206 -9.47 9.80 19.28
N ALA A 207 -9.29 8.71 20.05
CA ALA A 207 -10.40 7.88 20.51
C ALA A 207 -11.39 8.67 21.38
N LYS A 208 -10.90 9.46 22.32
CA LYS A 208 -11.72 10.33 23.20
C LYS A 208 -12.52 11.35 22.36
N LYS A 209 -11.84 12.03 21.42
CA LYS A 209 -12.49 13.01 20.52
C LYS A 209 -13.67 12.39 19.76
N HIS A 210 -13.58 11.13 19.36
CA HIS A 210 -14.62 10.42 18.63
C HIS A 210 -15.54 9.57 19.52
N LYS A 211 -15.40 9.64 20.86
CA LYS A 211 -16.17 8.85 21.85
C LYS A 211 -16.07 7.33 21.64
N LEU A 212 -14.85 6.86 21.33
CA LEU A 212 -14.54 5.46 21.04
C LEU A 212 -13.74 4.78 22.15
N ASP A 213 -13.23 5.54 23.10
CA ASP A 213 -12.34 5.09 24.15
C ASP A 213 -12.99 4.05 25.11
N GLN A 214 -14.32 4.06 25.22
CA GLN A 214 -15.10 3.11 26.04
C GLN A 214 -15.82 2.02 25.23
N SER A 215 -15.72 2.03 23.89
CA SER A 215 -16.40 1.07 23.02
C SER A 215 -15.44 -0.01 22.52
N LYS A 216 -15.93 -1.21 22.23
CA LYS A 216 -15.20 -2.19 21.42
C LYS A 216 -15.21 -1.74 19.96
N CYS A 217 -14.05 -1.57 19.36
CA CYS A 217 -13.90 -0.99 18.03
C CYS A 217 -13.36 -1.98 17.00
N ILE A 218 -14.14 -2.25 15.96
CA ILE A 218 -13.70 -2.94 14.75
C ILE A 218 -13.34 -1.86 13.74
N VAL A 219 -12.06 -1.75 13.37
CA VAL A 219 -11.56 -0.60 12.60
C VAL A 219 -11.03 -1.03 11.23
N TYR A 220 -11.51 -0.36 10.19
CA TYR A 220 -10.92 -0.36 8.85
C TYR A 220 -10.24 0.98 8.60
N SER A 221 -8.96 0.98 8.24
CA SER A 221 -8.20 2.20 7.92
C SER A 221 -7.49 2.06 6.57
N GLY A 222 -7.70 3.02 5.68
CA GLY A 222 -7.09 3.07 4.35
C GLY A 222 -8.13 3.25 3.24
N THR A 223 -7.68 3.35 1.97
CA THR A 223 -8.57 3.55 0.81
C THR A 223 -9.63 2.44 0.69
N LEU A 224 -10.89 2.81 0.54
CA LEU A 224 -12.02 1.91 0.34
C LEU A 224 -12.68 2.17 -1.02
N GLY A 225 -12.19 1.51 -2.05
CA GLY A 225 -12.88 1.44 -3.34
C GLY A 225 -13.88 0.27 -3.36
N MET A 226 -14.74 0.20 -4.38
CA MET A 226 -15.71 -0.90 -4.54
C MET A 226 -15.03 -2.27 -4.66
N LYS A 227 -13.81 -2.31 -5.19
CA LYS A 227 -12.97 -3.54 -5.24
C LYS A 227 -12.53 -4.09 -3.87
N HIS A 228 -12.80 -3.36 -2.79
CA HIS A 228 -12.52 -3.79 -1.42
C HIS A 228 -13.77 -4.30 -0.70
N ASN A 229 -14.81 -4.67 -1.44
CA ASN A 229 -16.06 -5.22 -0.92
C ASN A 229 -16.59 -4.48 0.34
N PRO A 230 -17.03 -3.23 0.22
CA PRO A 230 -17.51 -2.46 1.38
C PRO A 230 -18.76 -3.07 2.04
N SER A 231 -19.46 -4.01 1.38
CA SER A 231 -20.61 -4.69 1.98
C SER A 231 -20.24 -5.50 3.22
N LEU A 232 -19.03 -6.07 3.30
CA LEU A 232 -18.57 -6.76 4.50
C LEU A 232 -18.54 -5.84 5.74
N LEU A 233 -18.16 -4.57 5.56
CA LEU A 233 -18.19 -3.58 6.64
C LEU A 233 -19.61 -3.17 7.02
N LEU A 234 -20.52 -3.18 6.05
CA LEU A 234 -21.95 -2.99 6.29
C LEU A 234 -22.53 -4.16 7.08
N ASP A 235 -22.23 -5.39 6.68
CA ASP A 235 -22.73 -6.62 7.33
C ASP A 235 -22.24 -6.71 8.78
N LEU A 236 -20.98 -6.35 9.06
CA LEU A 236 -20.49 -6.17 10.43
C LEU A 236 -21.34 -5.15 11.21
N SER A 237 -21.62 -4.00 10.59
CA SER A 237 -22.41 -2.96 11.27
C SER A 237 -23.83 -3.40 11.55
N VAL A 238 -24.44 -4.17 10.66
CA VAL A 238 -25.77 -4.75 10.85
C VAL A 238 -25.75 -5.81 11.97
N ARG A 239 -24.76 -6.71 11.99
CA ARG A 239 -24.63 -7.75 13.03
C ARG A 239 -24.53 -7.15 14.43
N PHE A 240 -23.80 -6.03 14.58
CA PHE A 240 -23.57 -5.38 15.86
C PHE A 240 -24.54 -4.22 16.16
N LYS A 241 -25.62 -4.05 15.38
CA LYS A 241 -26.54 -2.90 15.49
C LYS A 241 -27.12 -2.77 16.90
N GLU A 242 -27.53 -3.87 17.51
CA GLU A 242 -28.15 -3.89 18.84
C GLU A 242 -27.13 -3.88 19.99
N GLN A 243 -25.84 -4.03 19.69
CA GLN A 243 -24.73 -4.03 20.67
C GLN A 243 -24.15 -2.61 20.77
N LYS A 244 -24.68 -1.80 21.69
CA LYS A 244 -24.35 -0.38 21.84
C LYS A 244 -22.88 -0.12 22.16
N ASP A 245 -22.20 -1.09 22.77
CA ASP A 245 -20.78 -1.05 23.13
C ASP A 245 -19.83 -1.40 21.98
N VAL A 246 -20.34 -1.90 20.84
CA VAL A 246 -19.53 -2.22 19.66
C VAL A 246 -19.69 -1.17 18.58
N LYS A 247 -18.58 -0.66 18.06
CA LYS A 247 -18.52 0.31 16.97
C LYS A 247 -17.72 -0.24 15.80
N VAL A 248 -18.26 -0.09 14.59
CA VAL A 248 -17.54 -0.31 13.34
C VAL A 248 -17.04 1.05 12.84
N VAL A 249 -15.74 1.21 12.77
CA VAL A 249 -15.10 2.49 12.44
C VAL A 249 -14.37 2.36 11.11
N VAL A 250 -14.74 3.19 10.15
CA VAL A 250 -14.18 3.23 8.80
C VAL A 250 -13.48 4.56 8.59
N VAL A 251 -12.15 4.55 8.60
CA VAL A 251 -11.32 5.72 8.32
C VAL A 251 -10.86 5.63 6.88
N SER A 252 -11.60 6.27 5.97
CA SER A 252 -11.42 6.06 4.54
C SER A 252 -12.04 7.14 3.68
N GLU A 253 -11.57 7.20 2.44
CA GLU A 253 -12.18 7.94 1.34
C GLU A 253 -12.31 7.03 0.11
N GLY A 254 -13.18 7.45 -0.83
CA GLY A 254 -13.42 6.77 -2.10
C GLY A 254 -14.83 6.22 -2.23
N ALA A 255 -15.14 5.67 -3.40
CA ALA A 255 -16.49 5.25 -3.77
C ALA A 255 -17.14 4.24 -2.79
N GLY A 256 -16.35 3.36 -2.18
CA GLY A 256 -16.86 2.43 -1.17
C GLY A 256 -17.24 3.13 0.15
N ALA A 257 -16.47 4.15 0.57
CA ALA A 257 -16.81 4.94 1.75
C ALA A 257 -18.08 5.76 1.53
N ASP A 258 -18.24 6.34 0.35
CA ASP A 258 -19.44 7.12 0.01
C ASP A 258 -20.68 6.22 -0.09
N TRP A 259 -20.52 5.01 -0.65
CA TRP A 259 -21.58 4.00 -0.65
C TRP A 259 -22.00 3.61 0.78
N LEU A 260 -21.03 3.38 1.69
CA LEU A 260 -21.30 3.07 3.09
C LEU A 260 -22.01 4.20 3.81
N LYS A 261 -21.63 5.48 3.57
CA LYS A 261 -22.34 6.64 4.14
C LYS A 261 -23.82 6.64 3.77
N LYS A 262 -24.12 6.35 2.50
CA LYS A 262 -25.50 6.24 2.02
C LYS A 262 -26.24 5.09 2.72
N LYS A 263 -25.63 3.91 2.79
CA LYS A 263 -26.23 2.73 3.45
C LYS A 263 -26.43 2.93 4.95
N LYS A 264 -25.50 3.59 5.63
CA LYS A 264 -25.64 3.98 7.04
C LYS A 264 -26.95 4.76 7.29
N LEU A 265 -27.22 5.77 6.44
CA LEU A 265 -28.44 6.60 6.57
C LEU A 265 -29.70 5.79 6.26
N GLU A 266 -29.69 5.00 5.18
CA GLU A 266 -30.83 4.16 4.77
C GLU A 266 -31.24 3.15 5.85
N MET A 267 -30.28 2.60 6.61
CA MET A 267 -30.51 1.51 7.57
C MET A 267 -30.46 1.96 9.04
N GLY A 268 -30.21 3.23 9.32
CA GLY A 268 -30.13 3.75 10.69
C GLY A 268 -29.04 3.08 11.52
N LEU A 269 -27.79 3.04 11.01
CA LEU A 269 -26.67 2.35 11.68
C LEU A 269 -25.83 3.32 12.53
N ASP A 270 -26.27 3.58 13.78
CA ASP A 270 -25.57 4.48 14.70
C ASP A 270 -24.23 3.91 15.22
N ASN A 271 -24.04 2.60 15.12
CA ASN A 271 -22.79 1.92 15.46
C ASN A 271 -21.74 1.96 14.35
N LEU A 272 -22.07 2.44 13.14
CA LEU A 272 -21.14 2.65 12.02
C LEU A 272 -20.64 4.10 11.99
N LEU A 273 -19.34 4.31 12.26
CA LEU A 273 -18.69 5.61 12.16
C LEU A 273 -17.79 5.65 10.91
N ILE A 274 -18.04 6.63 10.03
CA ILE A 274 -17.26 6.80 8.79
C ILE A 274 -16.59 8.17 8.83
N LEU A 275 -15.26 8.16 8.80
CA LEU A 275 -14.39 9.33 8.84
C LEU A 275 -13.54 9.41 7.57
N GLY A 276 -13.17 10.61 7.14
CA GLY A 276 -12.18 10.83 6.08
C GLY A 276 -10.77 10.41 6.47
N PHE A 277 -9.84 10.50 5.55
CA PHE A 277 -8.42 10.26 5.85
C PHE A 277 -7.96 11.15 6.99
N GLN A 278 -7.17 10.58 7.89
CA GLN A 278 -6.56 11.31 8.98
C GLN A 278 -5.11 11.71 8.62
N PRO A 279 -4.59 12.79 9.19
CA PRO A 279 -3.17 13.13 9.10
C PRO A 279 -2.28 11.94 9.49
N PHE A 280 -1.11 11.83 8.88
CA PHE A 280 -0.23 10.67 9.10
C PHE A 280 0.18 10.49 10.56
N ASP A 281 0.39 11.57 11.30
CA ASP A 281 0.70 11.58 12.74
C ASP A 281 -0.44 11.03 13.62
N GLN A 282 -1.68 10.99 13.10
CA GLN A 282 -2.84 10.42 13.79
C GLN A 282 -3.04 8.93 13.49
N VAL A 283 -2.37 8.36 12.49
CA VAL A 283 -2.58 6.96 12.09
C VAL A 283 -2.33 5.99 13.24
N ALA A 284 -1.26 6.19 14.02
CA ALA A 284 -0.98 5.36 15.19
C ALA A 284 -2.10 5.41 16.24
N ASN A 285 -2.72 6.57 16.45
CA ASN A 285 -3.85 6.75 17.37
C ASN A 285 -5.13 6.06 16.85
N VAL A 286 -5.41 6.19 15.55
CA VAL A 286 -6.51 5.49 14.87
C VAL A 286 -6.38 3.98 15.06
N LEU A 287 -5.22 3.41 14.73
CA LEU A 287 -4.96 1.98 14.85
C LEU A 287 -4.97 1.54 16.33
N GLY A 288 -4.41 2.35 17.23
CA GLY A 288 -4.42 2.10 18.68
C GLY A 288 -5.82 2.04 19.29
N THR A 289 -6.80 2.70 18.67
CA THR A 289 -8.20 2.67 19.09
C THR A 289 -8.88 1.33 18.81
N ALA A 290 -8.38 0.55 17.85
CA ALA A 290 -8.96 -0.73 17.49
C ALA A 290 -8.82 -1.79 18.59
N ASP A 291 -9.84 -2.59 18.78
CA ASP A 291 -9.74 -3.93 19.40
C ASP A 291 -9.50 -5.00 18.35
N LEU A 292 -10.07 -4.81 17.15
CA LEU A 292 -9.89 -5.67 15.99
C LEU A 292 -9.71 -4.79 14.73
N LEU A 293 -8.62 -4.99 13.99
CA LEU A 293 -8.42 -4.37 12.69
C LEU A 293 -8.94 -5.26 11.58
N VAL A 294 -9.59 -4.70 10.58
CA VAL A 294 -10.11 -5.47 9.44
C VAL A 294 -9.55 -4.98 8.12
N ALA A 295 -9.23 -5.92 7.24
CA ALA A 295 -8.84 -5.62 5.87
C ALA A 295 -9.54 -6.56 4.89
N VAL A 296 -10.00 -5.99 3.79
CA VAL A 296 -10.82 -6.70 2.80
C VAL A 296 -10.26 -6.49 1.40
N LEU A 297 -10.25 -7.54 0.60
CA LEU A 297 -9.77 -7.53 -0.77
C LEU A 297 -10.58 -8.53 -1.62
N GLU A 298 -11.15 -8.07 -2.71
CA GLU A 298 -11.85 -8.93 -3.67
C GLU A 298 -10.94 -10.04 -4.22
N PRO A 299 -11.49 -11.24 -4.53
CA PRO A 299 -10.71 -12.37 -5.03
C PRO A 299 -9.84 -12.01 -6.24
N ASP A 300 -10.41 -11.23 -7.15
CA ASP A 300 -9.75 -10.82 -8.38
C ASP A 300 -8.50 -9.95 -8.16
N ALA A 301 -8.46 -9.18 -7.07
CA ALA A 301 -7.33 -8.30 -6.76
C ALA A 301 -6.19 -9.03 -6.05
N GLY A 302 -6.46 -10.15 -5.37
CA GLY A 302 -5.49 -10.87 -4.56
C GLY A 302 -4.34 -11.51 -5.32
N SER A 303 -4.47 -11.69 -6.64
CA SER A 303 -3.44 -12.33 -7.48
C SER A 303 -2.35 -11.37 -7.99
N PHE A 304 -2.55 -10.05 -7.89
CA PHE A 304 -1.61 -9.05 -8.42
C PHE A 304 -1.33 -7.90 -7.46
N SER A 305 -1.89 -7.91 -6.25
CA SER A 305 -1.73 -6.86 -5.25
C SER A 305 -1.65 -7.45 -3.84
N VAL A 306 -0.83 -6.84 -3.00
CA VAL A 306 -0.73 -7.16 -1.57
C VAL A 306 -1.28 -5.97 -0.77
N PRO A 307 -2.26 -6.16 0.13
CA PRO A 307 -2.86 -5.06 0.87
C PRO A 307 -1.88 -4.45 1.89
N SER A 308 -1.26 -3.33 1.51
CA SER A 308 -0.23 -2.64 2.30
C SER A 308 -0.67 -2.22 3.71
N LYS A 309 -1.99 -2.01 3.92
CA LYS A 309 -2.53 -1.68 5.26
C LYS A 309 -2.25 -2.76 6.31
N VAL A 310 -2.13 -4.03 5.91
CA VAL A 310 -1.78 -5.13 6.82
C VAL A 310 -0.41 -4.93 7.45
N LEU A 311 0.53 -4.29 6.74
CA LEU A 311 1.85 -3.98 7.27
C LEU A 311 1.76 -2.93 8.40
N THR A 312 0.98 -1.85 8.21
CA THR A 312 0.76 -0.84 9.26
C THR A 312 -0.01 -1.42 10.44
N TYR A 313 -0.90 -2.37 10.19
CA TYR A 313 -1.63 -3.09 11.24
C TYR A 313 -0.69 -3.92 12.11
N HIS A 314 0.29 -4.60 11.54
CA HIS A 314 1.32 -5.29 12.32
C HIS A 314 2.09 -4.33 13.24
N CYS A 315 2.46 -3.15 12.75
CA CYS A 315 3.16 -2.14 13.57
C CYS A 315 2.34 -1.71 14.79
N SER A 316 1.02 -1.63 14.66
CA SER A 316 0.14 -1.19 15.76
C SER A 316 0.04 -2.17 16.93
N GLY A 317 0.49 -3.42 16.73
CA GLY A 317 0.32 -4.48 17.74
C GLY A 317 -1.13 -4.85 18.01
N LYS A 318 -2.00 -4.70 17.00
CA LYS A 318 -3.42 -5.04 17.10
C LYS A 318 -3.73 -6.31 16.30
N PRO A 319 -4.69 -7.13 16.77
CA PRO A 319 -5.14 -8.31 16.04
C PRO A 319 -5.86 -7.95 14.75
N MET A 320 -5.81 -8.86 13.78
CA MET A 320 -6.39 -8.63 12.46
C MET A 320 -7.40 -9.70 12.07
N LEU A 321 -8.45 -9.29 11.36
CA LEU A 321 -9.33 -10.18 10.62
C LEU A 321 -9.32 -9.78 9.14
N LEU A 322 -8.86 -10.67 8.29
CA LEU A 322 -8.71 -10.42 6.87
C LEU A 322 -9.77 -11.19 6.08
N SER A 323 -10.43 -10.53 5.13
CA SER A 323 -11.15 -11.17 4.03
C SER A 323 -10.33 -10.98 2.76
N VAL A 324 -9.43 -11.92 2.51
CA VAL A 324 -8.49 -11.91 1.37
C VAL A 324 -8.22 -13.34 0.92
N PRO A 325 -7.90 -13.59 -0.35
CA PRO A 325 -7.55 -14.93 -0.81
C PRO A 325 -6.41 -15.54 0.03
N GLY A 326 -6.58 -16.78 0.48
CA GLY A 326 -5.61 -17.48 1.33
C GLY A 326 -4.21 -17.63 0.71
N THR A 327 -4.12 -17.52 -0.62
CA THR A 327 -2.86 -17.53 -1.39
C THR A 327 -2.13 -16.18 -1.35
N ASN A 328 -2.79 -15.09 -0.94
CA ASN A 328 -2.19 -13.76 -0.88
C ASN A 328 -1.10 -13.69 0.20
N LEU A 329 -0.02 -12.93 -0.06
CA LEU A 329 1.09 -12.78 0.89
C LEU A 329 0.62 -12.28 2.25
N ALA A 330 -0.31 -11.33 2.31
CA ALA A 330 -0.85 -10.83 3.59
C ALA A 330 -1.55 -11.94 4.39
N ALA A 331 -2.33 -12.81 3.72
CA ALA A 331 -2.97 -13.97 4.35
C ALA A 331 -1.91 -14.96 4.88
N LYS A 332 -0.91 -15.27 4.07
CA LYS A 332 0.20 -16.17 4.45
C LYS A 332 0.94 -15.65 5.68
N ILE A 333 1.26 -14.35 5.71
CA ILE A 333 1.93 -13.72 6.87
C ILE A 333 1.06 -13.80 8.12
N VAL A 334 -0.21 -13.36 8.05
CA VAL A 334 -1.11 -13.33 9.22
C VAL A 334 -1.33 -14.72 9.79
N LYS A 335 -1.50 -15.75 8.95
CA LYS A 335 -1.64 -17.15 9.38
C LYS A 335 -0.35 -17.66 10.03
N ARG A 336 0.80 -17.47 9.37
CA ARG A 336 2.12 -17.93 9.84
C ARG A 336 2.51 -17.32 11.18
N GLN A 337 2.24 -16.02 11.35
CA GLN A 337 2.58 -15.31 12.58
C GLN A 337 1.52 -15.48 13.69
N GLY A 338 0.36 -16.02 13.38
CA GLY A 338 -0.75 -16.07 14.35
C GLY A 338 -1.17 -14.68 14.83
N SER A 339 -1.07 -13.66 13.96
CA SER A 339 -1.38 -12.26 14.25
C SER A 339 -2.85 -11.90 13.99
N GLY A 340 -3.65 -12.87 13.52
CA GLY A 340 -5.07 -12.69 13.22
C GLY A 340 -5.71 -13.91 12.61
N LYS A 341 -6.88 -13.70 12.01
CA LYS A 341 -7.64 -14.70 11.26
C LYS A 341 -7.79 -14.27 9.80
N VAL A 342 -7.93 -15.25 8.93
CA VAL A 342 -8.12 -15.04 7.49
C VAL A 342 -9.30 -15.87 7.02
N VAL A 343 -10.23 -15.23 6.35
CA VAL A 343 -11.44 -15.81 5.75
C VAL A 343 -11.39 -15.55 4.24
N GLU A 344 -11.86 -16.49 3.45
CA GLU A 344 -11.93 -16.31 1.99
C GLU A 344 -12.96 -15.22 1.63
N PRO A 345 -12.71 -14.41 0.57
CA PRO A 345 -13.54 -13.24 0.26
C PRO A 345 -15.03 -13.53 0.00
N PHE A 346 -15.38 -14.77 -0.38
CA PHE A 346 -16.77 -15.18 -0.62
C PHE A 346 -17.48 -15.73 0.63
N GLU A 347 -16.76 -15.91 1.73
CA GLU A 347 -17.30 -16.46 2.99
C GLU A 347 -17.75 -15.32 3.93
N THR A 348 -18.73 -14.51 3.47
CA THR A 348 -19.20 -13.30 4.17
C THR A 348 -19.70 -13.60 5.58
N GLU A 349 -20.54 -14.65 5.74
CA GLU A 349 -21.11 -15.02 7.04
C GLU A 349 -20.02 -15.49 8.00
N GLU A 350 -19.03 -16.26 7.52
CA GLU A 350 -17.90 -16.69 8.34
C GLU A 350 -17.05 -15.50 8.79
N PHE A 351 -16.83 -14.50 7.92
CA PHE A 351 -16.12 -13.28 8.30
C PHE A 351 -16.81 -12.53 9.45
N VAL A 352 -18.12 -12.41 9.37
CA VAL A 352 -18.93 -11.75 10.42
C VAL A 352 -18.92 -12.55 11.71
N ASN A 353 -19.06 -13.89 11.63
CA ASN A 353 -19.00 -14.78 12.79
C ASN A 353 -17.63 -14.75 13.48
N GLN A 354 -16.54 -14.77 12.70
CA GLN A 354 -15.18 -14.63 13.24
C GLN A 354 -14.97 -13.27 13.93
N ALA A 355 -15.50 -12.18 13.39
CA ALA A 355 -15.46 -10.88 14.05
C ALA A 355 -16.21 -10.90 15.39
N GLU A 356 -17.39 -11.52 15.44
CA GLU A 356 -18.19 -11.62 16.65
C GLU A 356 -17.51 -12.45 17.74
N HIS A 357 -16.89 -13.57 17.37
CA HIS A 357 -16.12 -14.38 18.31
C HIS A 357 -14.89 -13.64 18.83
N LEU A 358 -14.10 -13.07 17.92
CA LEU A 358 -12.84 -12.41 18.28
C LEU A 358 -13.06 -11.20 19.18
N ILE A 359 -14.05 -10.33 18.89
CA ILE A 359 -14.25 -9.10 19.64
C ILE A 359 -14.58 -9.34 21.13
N ARG A 360 -14.99 -10.57 21.49
CA ARG A 360 -15.31 -11.01 22.84
C ARG A 360 -14.18 -11.77 23.52
N ASP A 361 -13.17 -12.23 22.77
CA ASP A 361 -12.04 -13.01 23.29
C ASP A 361 -10.81 -12.13 23.54
N ASP A 362 -10.78 -11.43 24.67
CA ASP A 362 -9.68 -10.54 25.04
C ASP A 362 -8.32 -11.27 25.13
N ILE A 363 -8.30 -12.56 25.43
CA ILE A 363 -7.06 -13.35 25.53
C ILE A 363 -6.51 -13.58 24.13
N ALA A 364 -7.35 -14.03 23.20
CA ALA A 364 -6.96 -14.22 21.80
C ALA A 364 -6.51 -12.90 21.16
N LEU A 365 -7.28 -11.82 21.36
CA LEU A 365 -6.94 -10.48 20.84
C LEU A 365 -5.56 -10.03 21.32
N LYS A 366 -5.26 -10.13 22.62
CA LYS A 366 -3.96 -9.76 23.19
C LYS A 366 -2.81 -10.61 22.65
N LYS A 367 -3.03 -11.93 22.50
CA LYS A 367 -2.02 -12.84 21.93
C LYS A 367 -1.71 -12.49 20.48
N MET A 368 -2.74 -12.34 19.64
CA MET A 368 -2.60 -11.97 18.24
C MET A 368 -1.93 -10.61 18.07
N GLY A 369 -2.28 -9.62 18.90
CA GLY A 369 -1.65 -8.30 18.88
C GLY A 369 -0.16 -8.34 19.21
N ARG A 370 0.25 -9.12 20.23
CA ARG A 370 1.68 -9.31 20.54
C ARG A 370 2.43 -9.95 19.37
N ASN A 371 1.84 -10.96 18.75
CA ASN A 371 2.43 -11.63 17.59
C ASN A 371 2.56 -10.66 16.40
N ALA A 372 1.55 -9.81 16.17
CA ALA A 372 1.60 -8.78 15.13
C ALA A 372 2.79 -7.84 15.33
N ARG A 373 2.97 -7.32 16.54
CA ARG A 373 4.06 -6.39 16.85
C ARG A 373 5.43 -7.06 16.76
N ALA A 374 5.59 -8.25 17.32
CA ALA A 374 6.84 -9.00 17.25
C ALA A 374 7.29 -9.24 15.81
N TYR A 375 6.36 -9.61 14.93
CA TYR A 375 6.67 -9.75 13.50
C TYR A 375 7.14 -8.41 12.88
N ALA A 376 6.46 -7.30 13.19
CA ALA A 376 6.86 -6.00 12.65
C ALA A 376 8.27 -5.59 13.14
N GLU A 377 8.59 -5.83 14.39
CA GLU A 377 9.91 -5.53 14.97
C GLU A 377 11.04 -6.37 14.34
N GLU A 378 10.74 -7.62 13.98
CA GLU A 378 11.70 -8.50 13.30
C GLU A 378 11.83 -8.18 11.81
N ALA A 379 10.70 -8.04 11.11
CA ALA A 379 10.65 -7.99 9.65
C ALA A 379 10.86 -6.56 9.08
N PHE A 380 10.53 -5.51 9.84
CA PHE A 380 10.57 -4.12 9.36
C PHE A 380 11.79 -3.35 9.88
N ASP A 381 12.85 -4.06 10.27
CA ASP A 381 14.14 -3.44 10.59
C ASP A 381 14.71 -2.74 9.34
N ILE A 382 14.66 -1.41 9.36
CA ILE A 382 15.09 -0.59 8.21
C ILE A 382 16.57 -0.79 7.87
N LYS A 383 17.43 -1.12 8.85
CA LYS A 383 18.86 -1.36 8.59
C LYS A 383 19.05 -2.59 7.72
N ARG A 384 18.40 -3.71 8.09
CA ARG A 384 18.45 -4.96 7.31
C ARG A 384 17.78 -4.80 5.94
N ILE A 385 16.70 -4.02 5.86
CA ILE A 385 16.04 -3.73 4.58
C ILE A 385 16.99 -2.93 3.69
N THR A 386 17.64 -1.90 4.24
CA THR A 386 18.59 -1.09 3.48
C THR A 386 19.79 -1.91 2.99
N ASP A 387 20.33 -2.86 3.79
CA ASP A 387 21.38 -3.79 3.36
C ASP A 387 20.97 -4.54 2.09
N LYS A 388 19.71 -5.02 2.05
CA LYS A 388 19.20 -5.73 0.85
C LYS A 388 19.09 -4.82 -0.37
N PHE A 389 18.66 -3.57 -0.20
CA PHE A 389 18.60 -2.62 -1.32
C PHE A 389 19.98 -2.25 -1.82
N GLU A 390 20.93 -1.98 -0.92
CA GLU A 390 22.33 -1.69 -1.31
C GLU A 390 22.97 -2.84 -2.06
N SER A 391 22.69 -4.09 -1.68
CA SER A 391 23.22 -5.27 -2.41
C SER A 391 22.68 -5.38 -3.84
N VAL A 392 21.56 -4.72 -4.17
CA VAL A 392 21.02 -4.66 -5.53
C VAL A 392 21.65 -3.52 -6.34
N PHE A 393 22.12 -2.49 -5.68
CA PHE A 393 22.68 -1.31 -6.38
C PHE A 393 24.12 -1.54 -6.90
N GLY A 394 24.82 -2.52 -6.34
CA GLY A 394 26.19 -2.93 -6.69
C GLY A 394 27.23 -2.33 -5.80
#